data_7bd4ad0e0b9a7f6de2e164066b9a67c1
#
_entry.id   7bd4ad0e0b9a7f6de2e164066b9a67c1
#
_cell.length_a   1.000
_cell.length_b   1.000
_cell.length_c   1.000
_cell.angle_alpha   90.00
_cell.angle_beta   90.00
_cell.angle_gamma   90.00
#
_symmetry.space_group_name_H-M   'P 1'
#
loop_
_entity.id
_entity.type
_entity.pdbx_description
1 polymer ?
#
loop_
_entity_poly.entity_id
_entity_poly.type
_entity_poly.pdbx_seq_one_letter_code
_entity_poly.pdbx_strand_id
1 'polypeptide(L)'
;MPAPQLHLTFGMMVKDQPGIHPALRRACSQEPVYTRLGAIFHDLPYYGNMLAEAVRYGLGSPALDEPWAYRMHSVRPERFVASFIAAAATTPGPLARDERLALVGGLLSHCALDLTLHPLVNYCARRDTEEHGGHESVHHRLTEKYHALFFHLERFGRDPIGTPDFREYSQIVKAGSLVRARVEAPIVQFMRDAYRGAYGDAPDGDTWAGWVRSFRHFGLLVSLPIAKRNSDLKQRDPALRPRYFENDVFRFFDFYACSERRVTELCNLGYDYFDAGDFSTAAADAFVRAARIDDLAEPGLVYPELLAALPPLPRLSVRCTPGITAPPGNEPWRKRDRRRELRQKRRAARVRRLG
;
A
#
# COMPACT_ATOMS: atom_id res chain seq x y z
N MET A 1 7.07 -3.95 5.49
CA MET A 1 6.61 -3.84 4.08
C MET A 1 5.10 -3.72 4.09
N PRO A 2 4.56 -2.61 3.62
CA PRO A 2 3.11 -2.46 3.48
C PRO A 2 2.54 -3.64 2.69
N ALA A 3 1.32 -4.00 2.97
CA ALA A 3 0.67 -5.03 2.19
C ALA A 3 0.39 -4.47 0.79
N PRO A 4 1.12 -4.90 -0.25
CA PRO A 4 1.06 -4.29 -1.58
C PRO A 4 -0.35 -4.31 -2.17
N GLN A 5 -1.19 -5.24 -1.70
CA GLN A 5 -2.58 -5.33 -2.11
C GLN A 5 -3.35 -4.05 -1.82
N LEU A 6 -3.13 -3.45 -0.65
CA LEU A 6 -3.83 -2.24 -0.24
C LEU A 6 -3.38 -1.05 -1.07
N HIS A 7 -2.06 -0.84 -1.24
CA HIS A 7 -1.51 0.23 -2.07
C HIS A 7 -1.95 0.14 -3.52
N LEU A 8 -1.87 -1.05 -4.11
CA LEU A 8 -2.30 -1.27 -5.50
C LEU A 8 -3.79 -1.00 -5.69
N THR A 9 -4.62 -1.52 -4.77
CA THR A 9 -6.07 -1.32 -4.86
C THR A 9 -6.45 0.14 -4.65
N PHE A 10 -5.84 0.80 -3.65
CA PHE A 10 -6.10 2.20 -3.37
C PHE A 10 -5.64 3.10 -4.51
N GLY A 11 -4.46 2.85 -5.09
CA GLY A 11 -3.98 3.53 -6.29
C GLY A 11 -4.97 3.44 -7.45
N MET A 12 -5.54 2.24 -7.67
CA MET A 12 -6.56 2.06 -8.73
C MET A 12 -7.88 2.77 -8.43
N MET A 13 -8.16 3.10 -7.17
CA MET A 13 -9.37 3.84 -6.77
C MET A 13 -9.20 5.37 -6.85
N VAL A 14 -7.99 5.88 -7.09
CA VAL A 14 -7.73 7.33 -7.24
C VAL A 14 -8.66 7.96 -8.26
N LYS A 15 -8.84 7.31 -9.40
CA LYS A 15 -9.73 7.78 -10.49
C LYS A 15 -11.19 7.99 -10.06
N ASP A 16 -11.64 7.26 -9.03
CA ASP A 16 -13.02 7.27 -8.54
C ASP A 16 -13.23 8.24 -7.36
N GLN A 17 -12.13 8.83 -6.84
CA GLN A 17 -12.23 9.78 -5.72
C GLN A 17 -12.90 11.09 -6.14
N PRO A 18 -13.87 11.57 -5.35
CA PRO A 18 -14.49 12.86 -5.62
C PRO A 18 -13.47 14.00 -5.48
N GLY A 19 -13.56 14.99 -6.38
CA GLY A 19 -12.69 16.17 -6.35
C GLY A 19 -11.30 16.00 -6.95
N ILE A 20 -10.91 14.81 -7.41
CA ILE A 20 -9.66 14.61 -8.16
C ILE A 20 -9.66 15.41 -9.46
N HIS A 21 -8.55 16.09 -9.75
CA HIS A 21 -8.37 16.85 -10.97
C HIS A 21 -8.67 16.00 -12.23
N PRO A 22 -9.46 16.53 -13.20
CA PRO A 22 -9.90 15.74 -14.36
C PRO A 22 -8.78 15.10 -15.17
N ALA A 23 -7.63 15.77 -15.32
CA ALA A 23 -6.47 15.23 -16.04
C ALA A 23 -5.87 14.00 -15.30
N LEU A 24 -5.73 14.05 -13.99
CA LEU A 24 -5.28 12.89 -13.19
C LEU A 24 -6.30 11.75 -13.26
N ARG A 25 -7.58 12.05 -13.12
CA ARG A 25 -8.65 11.04 -13.24
C ARG A 25 -8.56 10.31 -14.57
N ARG A 26 -8.42 11.07 -15.67
CA ARG A 26 -8.25 10.51 -17.02
C ARG A 26 -6.99 9.64 -17.09
N ALA A 27 -5.86 10.18 -16.68
CA ALA A 27 -4.58 9.48 -16.71
C ALA A 27 -4.63 8.15 -15.94
N CYS A 28 -5.10 8.15 -14.69
CA CYS A 28 -5.22 6.94 -13.88
C CYS A 28 -6.24 5.94 -14.46
N SER A 29 -7.26 6.41 -15.18
CA SER A 29 -8.23 5.54 -15.85
C SER A 29 -7.66 4.88 -17.10
N GLN A 30 -6.92 5.63 -17.91
CA GLN A 30 -6.39 5.16 -19.20
C GLN A 30 -5.11 4.37 -19.05
N GLU A 31 -4.31 4.68 -18.02
CA GLU A 31 -2.98 4.11 -17.79
C GLU A 31 -2.88 3.35 -16.44
N PRO A 32 -3.70 2.29 -16.24
CA PRO A 32 -3.77 1.59 -14.97
C PRO A 32 -2.47 0.87 -14.59
N VAL A 33 -1.63 0.51 -15.56
CA VAL A 33 -0.32 -0.13 -15.31
C VAL A 33 0.62 0.87 -14.65
N TYR A 34 0.67 2.10 -15.15
CA TYR A 34 1.51 3.14 -14.58
C TYR A 34 0.97 3.66 -13.24
N THR A 35 -0.35 3.69 -13.06
CA THR A 35 -0.94 3.97 -11.74
C THR A 35 -0.51 2.93 -10.72
N ARG A 36 -0.53 1.64 -11.06
CA ARG A 36 -0.06 0.56 -10.17
C ARG A 36 1.44 0.64 -9.90
N LEU A 37 2.24 0.94 -10.94
CA LEU A 37 3.67 1.14 -10.76
C LEU A 37 3.95 2.28 -9.78
N GLY A 38 3.29 3.42 -9.94
CA GLY A 38 3.39 4.54 -9.00
C GLY A 38 2.98 4.14 -7.59
N ALA A 39 1.86 3.45 -7.43
CA ALA A 39 1.30 3.06 -6.14
C ALA A 39 2.19 2.08 -5.34
N ILE A 40 3.05 1.29 -6.00
CA ILE A 40 3.99 0.39 -5.32
C ILE A 40 5.44 0.87 -5.38
N PHE A 41 5.68 2.00 -6.04
CA PHE A 41 7.02 2.45 -6.36
C PHE A 41 7.92 2.60 -5.15
N HIS A 42 7.42 3.23 -4.09
CA HIS A 42 8.13 3.50 -2.86
C HIS A 42 8.60 2.20 -2.17
N ASP A 43 7.83 1.14 -2.32
CA ASP A 43 8.09 -0.16 -1.72
C ASP A 43 8.90 -1.13 -2.60
N LEU A 44 9.08 -0.82 -3.89
CA LEU A 44 9.74 -1.74 -4.82
C LEU A 44 11.10 -2.26 -4.34
N PRO A 45 11.95 -1.44 -3.70
CA PRO A 45 13.23 -1.93 -3.20
C PRO A 45 13.10 -3.11 -2.23
N TYR A 46 12.06 -3.15 -1.40
CA TYR A 46 11.82 -4.27 -0.48
C TYR A 46 11.64 -5.62 -1.17
N TYR A 47 11.27 -5.61 -2.45
CA TYR A 47 11.09 -6.85 -3.22
C TYR A 47 12.38 -7.38 -3.84
N GLY A 48 13.49 -6.66 -3.75
CA GLY A 48 14.77 -7.06 -4.32
C GLY A 48 15.26 -8.43 -3.86
N ASN A 49 15.00 -8.77 -2.59
CA ASN A 49 15.40 -10.02 -1.95
C ASN A 49 14.19 -10.86 -1.49
N MET A 50 13.10 -10.86 -2.25
CA MET A 50 11.80 -11.40 -1.86
C MET A 50 11.85 -12.85 -1.32
N LEU A 51 12.65 -13.73 -1.92
CA LEU A 51 12.72 -15.11 -1.46
C LEU A 51 13.36 -15.21 -0.06
N ALA A 52 14.45 -14.49 0.16
CA ALA A 52 15.09 -14.41 1.48
C ALA A 52 14.14 -13.76 2.50
N GLU A 53 13.43 -12.71 2.12
CA GLU A 53 12.40 -12.08 2.94
C GLU A 53 11.26 -13.04 3.30
N ALA A 54 10.78 -13.84 2.36
CA ALA A 54 9.72 -14.83 2.62
C ALA A 54 10.16 -15.90 3.63
N VAL A 55 11.42 -16.37 3.53
CA VAL A 55 12.00 -17.31 4.48
C VAL A 55 12.14 -16.68 5.86
N ARG A 56 12.71 -15.48 5.94
CA ARG A 56 12.88 -14.75 7.22
C ARG A 56 11.54 -14.48 7.89
N TYR A 57 10.54 -14.04 7.13
CA TYR A 57 9.18 -13.85 7.64
C TYR A 57 8.59 -15.15 8.19
N GLY A 58 8.79 -16.27 7.49
CA GLY A 58 8.36 -17.58 7.96
C GLY A 58 9.03 -18.02 9.28
N LEU A 59 10.26 -17.56 9.53
CA LEU A 59 11.03 -17.81 10.74
C LEU A 59 10.80 -16.76 11.84
N GLY A 60 9.92 -15.78 11.65
CA GLY A 60 9.72 -14.68 12.61
C GLY A 60 10.93 -13.75 12.74
N SER A 61 11.82 -13.72 11.75
CA SER A 61 13.02 -12.90 11.75
C SER A 61 12.75 -11.48 11.23
N PRO A 62 13.53 -10.46 11.65
CA PRO A 62 13.40 -9.11 11.15
C PRO A 62 13.63 -9.04 9.64
N ALA A 63 13.11 -7.99 8.98
CA ALA A 63 13.34 -7.72 7.58
C ALA A 63 14.83 -7.56 7.26
N LEU A 64 15.21 -7.82 6.01
CA LEU A 64 16.55 -7.50 5.54
C LEU A 64 16.69 -5.99 5.37
N ASP A 65 17.85 -5.47 5.71
CA ASP A 65 18.20 -4.10 5.39
C ASP A 65 18.37 -3.97 3.87
N GLU A 66 17.56 -3.11 3.28
CA GLU A 66 17.67 -2.73 1.89
C GLU A 66 17.98 -1.22 1.82
N PRO A 67 19.18 -0.82 1.36
CA PRO A 67 19.62 0.56 1.48
C PRO A 67 18.73 1.57 0.76
N TRP A 68 18.17 1.22 -0.38
CA TRP A 68 17.27 2.10 -1.12
C TRP A 68 15.88 2.19 -0.48
N ALA A 69 15.36 1.08 0.08
CA ALA A 69 14.14 1.10 0.85
C ALA A 69 14.27 2.01 2.08
N TYR A 70 15.38 1.87 2.82
CA TYR A 70 15.67 2.75 3.96
C TYR A 70 15.74 4.21 3.54
N ARG A 71 16.48 4.54 2.46
CA ARG A 71 16.57 5.92 1.95
C ARG A 71 15.20 6.50 1.62
N MET A 72 14.36 5.74 0.92
CA MET A 72 13.06 6.22 0.48
C MET A 72 12.06 6.44 1.63
N HIS A 73 12.17 5.69 2.73
CA HIS A 73 11.23 5.80 3.86
C HIS A 73 11.76 6.61 5.04
N SER A 74 13.08 6.81 5.13
CA SER A 74 13.69 7.41 6.32
C SER A 74 14.62 8.58 6.03
N VAL A 75 15.06 8.76 4.77
CA VAL A 75 16.01 9.83 4.42
C VAL A 75 15.36 10.77 3.41
N ARG A 76 14.67 11.79 3.90
CA ARG A 76 14.01 12.81 3.08
C ARG A 76 13.02 12.24 2.07
N PRO A 77 12.08 11.37 2.47
CA PRO A 77 11.07 10.81 1.58
C PRO A 77 10.26 11.89 0.85
N GLU A 78 10.02 13.03 1.48
CA GLU A 78 9.36 14.20 0.92
C GLU A 78 10.10 14.76 -0.30
N ARG A 79 11.45 14.77 -0.25
CA ARG A 79 12.29 15.19 -1.38
C ARG A 79 12.21 14.22 -2.53
N PHE A 80 12.11 12.93 -2.22
CA PHE A 80 11.91 11.93 -3.25
C PHE A 80 10.59 12.14 -3.98
N VAL A 81 9.50 12.41 -3.27
CA VAL A 81 8.18 12.66 -3.89
C VAL A 81 8.24 13.89 -4.80
N ALA A 82 8.81 15.00 -4.34
CA ALA A 82 8.96 16.21 -5.15
C ALA A 82 9.84 15.95 -6.39
N SER A 83 10.97 15.27 -6.22
CA SER A 83 11.87 14.90 -7.33
C SER A 83 11.24 13.94 -8.32
N PHE A 84 10.42 13.01 -7.85
CA PHE A 84 9.67 12.11 -8.71
C PHE A 84 8.67 12.87 -9.61
N ILE A 85 7.93 13.83 -9.03
CA ILE A 85 7.01 14.67 -9.83
C ILE A 85 7.79 15.51 -10.83
N ALA A 86 8.89 16.13 -10.44
CA ALA A 86 9.77 16.88 -11.31
C ALA A 86 10.30 16.02 -12.47
N ALA A 87 10.80 14.84 -12.17
CA ALA A 87 11.28 13.89 -13.19
C ALA A 87 10.12 13.46 -14.12
N ALA A 88 8.92 13.22 -13.59
CA ALA A 88 7.75 12.91 -14.40
C ALA A 88 7.38 14.04 -15.37
N ALA A 89 7.60 15.29 -14.98
CA ALA A 89 7.33 16.44 -15.84
C ALA A 89 8.42 16.69 -16.89
N THR A 90 9.71 16.50 -16.52
CA THR A 90 10.84 17.02 -17.28
C THR A 90 11.67 15.95 -18.01
N THR A 91 11.66 14.67 -17.57
CA THR A 91 12.49 13.64 -18.21
C THR A 91 12.09 13.46 -19.68
N PRO A 92 13.02 13.68 -20.63
CA PRO A 92 12.75 13.42 -22.05
C PRO A 92 12.51 11.93 -22.27
N GLY A 93 11.55 11.63 -23.14
CA GLY A 93 11.32 10.22 -23.48
C GLY A 93 9.94 9.96 -24.06
N PRO A 94 9.68 8.73 -24.51
CA PRO A 94 8.44 8.35 -25.19
C PRO A 94 7.24 8.18 -24.23
N LEU A 95 7.41 8.34 -22.91
CA LEU A 95 6.27 8.30 -22.00
C LEU A 95 5.31 9.46 -22.29
N ALA A 96 4.07 9.14 -22.62
CA ALA A 96 3.04 10.12 -22.82
C ALA A 96 2.74 10.90 -21.52
N ARG A 97 2.19 12.11 -21.65
CA ARG A 97 1.82 12.93 -20.49
C ARG A 97 0.90 12.18 -19.53
N ASP A 98 -0.08 11.45 -20.04
CA ASP A 98 -1.03 10.69 -19.20
C ASP A 98 -0.35 9.49 -18.51
N GLU A 99 0.62 8.82 -19.13
CA GLU A 99 1.45 7.78 -18.47
C GLU A 99 2.24 8.36 -17.28
N ARG A 100 2.83 9.52 -17.45
CA ARG A 100 3.57 10.24 -16.40
C ARG A 100 2.66 10.72 -15.27
N LEU A 101 1.50 11.27 -15.59
CA LEU A 101 0.50 11.66 -14.60
C LEU A 101 -0.07 10.46 -13.83
N ALA A 102 -0.25 9.32 -14.49
CA ALA A 102 -0.68 8.09 -13.83
C ALA A 102 0.35 7.59 -12.82
N LEU A 103 1.65 7.66 -13.15
CA LEU A 103 2.73 7.39 -12.20
C LEU A 103 2.67 8.30 -10.98
N VAL A 104 2.50 9.61 -11.19
CA VAL A 104 2.39 10.61 -10.11
C VAL A 104 1.17 10.32 -9.24
N GLY A 105 0.00 10.11 -9.83
CA GLY A 105 -1.23 9.78 -9.10
C GLY A 105 -1.08 8.52 -8.26
N GLY A 106 -0.43 7.50 -8.81
CA GLY A 106 -0.10 6.27 -8.08
C GLY A 106 0.81 6.52 -6.87
N LEU A 107 1.93 7.24 -7.04
CA LEU A 107 2.84 7.55 -5.94
C LEU A 107 2.15 8.36 -4.84
N LEU A 108 1.38 9.37 -5.21
CA LEU A 108 0.68 10.20 -4.22
C LEU A 108 -0.41 9.42 -3.48
N SER A 109 -1.01 8.42 -4.11
CA SER A 109 -1.92 7.50 -3.41
C SER A 109 -1.18 6.65 -2.37
N HIS A 110 0.03 6.17 -2.69
CA HIS A 110 0.88 5.49 -1.73
C HIS A 110 1.18 6.38 -0.53
N CYS A 111 1.67 7.59 -0.76
CA CYS A 111 1.97 8.54 0.30
C CYS A 111 0.74 8.86 1.17
N ALA A 112 -0.44 8.99 0.57
CA ALA A 112 -1.68 9.24 1.32
C ALA A 112 -2.02 8.10 2.28
N LEU A 113 -1.81 6.85 1.86
CA LEU A 113 -2.00 5.68 2.73
C LEU A 113 -0.97 5.65 3.85
N ASP A 114 0.30 5.82 3.53
CA ASP A 114 1.37 5.75 4.52
C ASP A 114 1.22 6.81 5.60
N LEU A 115 0.99 8.06 5.22
CA LEU A 115 0.75 9.16 6.14
C LEU A 115 -0.41 8.92 7.10
N THR A 116 -1.41 8.16 6.67
CA THR A 116 -2.62 7.98 7.47
C THR A 116 -2.68 6.62 8.18
N LEU A 117 -2.16 5.55 7.59
CA LEU A 117 -2.26 4.20 8.16
C LEU A 117 -1.05 3.80 8.99
N HIS A 118 0.17 4.23 8.64
CA HIS A 118 1.37 3.83 9.38
C HIS A 118 1.34 4.21 10.86
N PRO A 119 0.79 5.34 11.30
CA PRO A 119 0.64 5.61 12.73
C PRO A 119 -0.16 4.53 13.47
N LEU A 120 -1.25 4.03 12.88
CA LEU A 120 -2.02 2.93 13.44
C LEU A 120 -1.23 1.61 13.38
N VAL A 121 -0.59 1.32 12.24
CA VAL A 121 0.21 0.10 12.06
C VAL A 121 1.35 0.05 13.05
N ASN A 122 2.08 1.15 13.22
CA ASN A 122 3.20 1.26 14.16
C ASN A 122 2.74 1.11 15.61
N TYR A 123 1.60 1.74 15.97
CA TYR A 123 1.01 1.56 17.29
C TYR A 123 0.67 0.09 17.56
N CYS A 124 -0.02 -0.58 16.66
CA CYS A 124 -0.38 -1.98 16.79
C CYS A 124 0.86 -2.88 16.88
N ALA A 125 1.86 -2.63 16.03
CA ALA A 125 3.10 -3.41 16.00
C ALA A 125 3.88 -3.29 17.31
N ARG A 126 3.99 -2.08 17.86
CA ARG A 126 4.66 -1.83 19.14
C ARG A 126 3.93 -2.51 20.28
N ARG A 127 2.63 -2.29 20.42
CA ARG A 127 1.78 -2.96 21.42
C ARG A 127 1.97 -4.47 21.36
N ASP A 128 1.89 -5.03 20.16
CA ASP A 128 2.01 -6.46 19.96
C ASP A 128 3.41 -6.99 20.32
N THR A 129 4.44 -6.20 20.11
CA THR A 129 5.81 -6.52 20.53
C THR A 129 5.94 -6.52 22.06
N GLU A 130 5.33 -5.54 22.73
CA GLU A 130 5.32 -5.43 24.19
C GLU A 130 4.55 -6.58 24.85
N GLU A 131 3.38 -6.93 24.31
CA GLU A 131 2.51 -7.96 24.88
C GLU A 131 2.96 -9.39 24.59
N HIS A 132 3.59 -9.63 23.45
CA HIS A 132 3.87 -10.98 22.94
C HIS A 132 5.33 -11.26 22.63
N GLY A 133 6.19 -10.26 22.76
CA GLY A 133 7.61 -10.35 22.37
C GLY A 133 7.80 -10.41 20.85
N GLY A 134 9.04 -10.71 20.44
CA GLY A 134 9.42 -10.78 19.03
C GLY A 134 9.95 -9.45 18.48
N HIS A 135 9.97 -9.32 17.16
CA HIS A 135 10.49 -8.13 16.48
C HIS A 135 9.34 -7.24 15.99
N GLU A 136 9.40 -5.94 16.27
CA GLU A 136 8.40 -4.96 15.86
C GLU A 136 8.15 -5.00 14.35
N SER A 137 9.20 -5.15 13.53
CA SER A 137 9.06 -5.27 12.08
C SER A 137 8.28 -6.50 11.61
N VAL A 138 8.24 -7.57 12.41
CA VAL A 138 7.40 -8.74 12.13
C VAL A 138 5.95 -8.43 12.42
N HIS A 139 5.68 -7.81 13.58
CA HIS A 139 4.33 -7.40 13.96
C HIS A 139 3.78 -6.31 13.02
N HIS A 140 4.61 -5.36 12.61
CA HIS A 140 4.26 -4.36 11.61
C HIS A 140 3.77 -5.01 10.30
N ARG A 141 4.54 -5.92 9.73
CA ARG A 141 4.15 -6.66 8.50
C ARG A 141 2.88 -7.50 8.67
N LEU A 142 2.68 -8.07 9.85
CA LEU A 142 1.46 -8.82 10.16
C LEU A 142 0.25 -7.90 10.23
N THR A 143 0.35 -6.78 10.93
CA THR A 143 -0.72 -5.79 11.06
C THR A 143 -1.18 -5.31 9.69
N GLU A 144 -0.25 -4.87 8.84
CA GLU A 144 -0.56 -4.41 7.48
C GLU A 144 -1.24 -5.48 6.64
N LYS A 145 -0.73 -6.71 6.72
CA LYS A 145 -1.32 -7.84 6.00
C LYS A 145 -2.76 -8.08 6.41
N TYR A 146 -3.06 -8.02 7.70
CA TYR A 146 -4.41 -8.23 8.19
C TYR A 146 -5.33 -7.05 7.87
N HIS A 147 -4.83 -5.81 7.94
CA HIS A 147 -5.56 -4.63 7.51
C HIS A 147 -5.93 -4.71 6.02
N ALA A 148 -4.98 -5.11 5.16
CA ALA A 148 -5.27 -5.31 3.74
C ALA A 148 -6.30 -6.42 3.49
N LEU A 149 -6.22 -7.51 4.23
CA LEU A 149 -7.18 -8.60 4.14
C LEU A 149 -8.58 -8.13 4.54
N PHE A 150 -8.70 -7.39 5.63
CA PHE A 150 -9.94 -6.80 6.08
C PHE A 150 -10.55 -5.89 5.04
N PHE A 151 -9.75 -4.98 4.54
CA PHE A 151 -10.16 -4.05 3.51
C PHE A 151 -10.79 -4.78 2.32
N HIS A 152 -10.13 -5.83 1.84
CA HIS A 152 -10.64 -6.58 0.69
C HIS A 152 -11.89 -7.40 1.01
N LEU A 153 -11.97 -7.99 2.20
CA LEU A 153 -13.15 -8.74 2.62
C LEU A 153 -14.37 -7.84 2.77
N GLU A 154 -14.21 -6.65 3.30
CA GLU A 154 -15.32 -5.71 3.48
C GLU A 154 -15.69 -4.98 2.19
N ARG A 155 -14.69 -4.52 1.43
CA ARG A 155 -14.94 -3.75 0.20
C ARG A 155 -15.42 -4.63 -0.95
N PHE A 156 -14.82 -5.80 -1.12
CA PHE A 156 -15.05 -6.68 -2.28
C PHE A 156 -15.64 -8.03 -1.92
N GLY A 157 -15.86 -8.33 -0.65
CA GLY A 157 -16.40 -9.60 -0.18
C GLY A 157 -15.44 -10.80 -0.34
N ARG A 158 -14.20 -10.57 -0.74
CA ARG A 158 -13.22 -11.63 -1.03
C ARG A 158 -11.78 -11.19 -0.74
N ASP A 159 -10.94 -12.17 -0.41
CA ASP A 159 -9.50 -12.02 -0.31
C ASP A 159 -8.89 -12.19 -1.72
N PRO A 160 -8.09 -11.25 -2.22
CA PRO A 160 -7.44 -11.36 -3.53
C PRO A 160 -6.30 -12.40 -3.52
N ILE A 161 -5.79 -12.79 -2.36
CA ILE A 161 -4.71 -13.79 -2.25
C ILE A 161 -5.18 -15.14 -2.80
N GLY A 162 -4.37 -15.73 -3.67
CA GLY A 162 -4.68 -17.01 -4.33
C GLY A 162 -5.75 -16.90 -5.41
N THR A 163 -5.99 -15.71 -5.93
CA THR A 163 -6.90 -15.47 -7.05
C THR A 163 -6.18 -14.88 -8.26
N PRO A 164 -6.72 -15.04 -9.47
CA PRO A 164 -6.18 -14.41 -10.67
C PRO A 164 -6.13 -12.88 -10.58
N ASP A 165 -7.02 -12.26 -9.79
CA ASP A 165 -7.07 -10.80 -9.62
C ASP A 165 -5.77 -10.26 -9.06
N PHE A 166 -5.15 -10.96 -8.10
CA PHE A 166 -3.87 -10.51 -7.57
C PHE A 166 -2.77 -10.52 -8.62
N ARG A 167 -2.80 -11.47 -9.55
CA ARG A 167 -1.88 -11.50 -10.67
C ARG A 167 -2.06 -10.29 -11.59
N GLU A 168 -3.30 -9.85 -11.80
CA GLU A 168 -3.59 -8.65 -12.56
C GLU A 168 -3.11 -7.40 -11.83
N TYR A 169 -3.36 -7.27 -10.53
CA TYR A 169 -2.88 -6.16 -9.71
C TYR A 169 -1.35 -6.05 -9.69
N SER A 170 -0.64 -7.18 -9.73
CA SER A 170 0.83 -7.20 -9.76
C SER A 170 1.46 -6.86 -11.11
N GLN A 171 0.65 -6.60 -12.15
CA GLN A 171 1.14 -6.11 -13.44
C GLN A 171 1.45 -4.62 -13.36
N ILE A 172 2.68 -4.30 -13.02
CA ILE A 172 3.19 -2.92 -12.86
C ILE A 172 4.01 -2.43 -14.06
N VAL A 173 4.17 -3.26 -15.08
CA VAL A 173 4.83 -2.91 -16.35
C VAL A 173 4.05 -3.53 -17.51
N LYS A 174 4.05 -2.88 -18.67
CA LYS A 174 3.35 -3.37 -19.87
C LYS A 174 3.91 -4.74 -20.30
N ALA A 175 3.05 -5.62 -20.80
CA ALA A 175 3.38 -7.02 -21.08
C ALA A 175 4.57 -7.23 -22.04
N GLY A 176 4.79 -6.33 -23.00
CA GLY A 176 5.92 -6.38 -23.93
C GLY A 176 7.28 -6.04 -23.32
N SER A 177 7.29 -5.27 -22.24
CA SER A 177 8.52 -4.78 -21.60
C SER A 177 9.30 -5.85 -20.84
N LEU A 178 8.68 -7.01 -20.58
CA LEU A 178 9.29 -8.09 -19.79
C LEU A 178 9.79 -9.27 -20.63
N VAL A 179 9.46 -9.32 -21.92
CA VAL A 179 9.88 -10.43 -22.80
C VAL A 179 11.39 -10.51 -22.95
N ARG A 180 12.11 -9.41 -22.70
CA ARG A 180 13.59 -9.35 -22.79
C ARG A 180 14.28 -9.12 -21.45
N ALA A 181 13.60 -9.31 -20.33
CA ALA A 181 14.14 -9.04 -18.98
C ALA A 181 14.67 -7.60 -18.79
N ARG A 182 14.30 -6.67 -19.64
CA ARG A 182 14.66 -5.26 -19.55
C ARG A 182 13.41 -4.46 -19.29
N VAL A 183 13.44 -3.63 -18.25
CA VAL A 183 12.46 -2.56 -18.08
C VAL A 183 12.68 -1.56 -19.21
N GLU A 184 11.62 -0.98 -19.76
CA GLU A 184 11.74 0.00 -20.84
C GLU A 184 12.71 1.12 -20.45
N ALA A 185 13.67 1.41 -21.32
CA ALA A 185 14.71 2.41 -21.07
C ALA A 185 14.17 3.77 -20.60
N PRO A 186 13.01 4.28 -21.10
CA PRO A 186 12.43 5.52 -20.60
C PRO A 186 12.00 5.48 -19.13
N ILE A 187 11.46 4.35 -18.67
CA ILE A 187 11.09 4.19 -17.26
C ILE A 187 12.36 4.18 -16.42
N VAL A 188 13.39 3.47 -16.85
CA VAL A 188 14.68 3.44 -16.14
C VAL A 188 15.31 4.82 -16.06
N GLN A 189 15.27 5.61 -17.14
CA GLN A 189 15.82 6.97 -17.13
C GLN A 189 15.03 7.88 -16.18
N PHE A 190 13.70 7.89 -16.30
CA PHE A 190 12.82 8.61 -15.40
C PHE A 190 13.11 8.29 -13.92
N MET A 191 13.30 7.00 -13.63
CA MET A 191 13.61 6.52 -12.30
C MET A 191 14.93 7.07 -11.77
N ARG A 192 15.97 6.98 -12.60
CA ARG A 192 17.30 7.50 -12.24
C ARG A 192 17.25 9.00 -11.96
N ASP A 193 16.47 9.75 -12.73
CA ASP A 193 16.33 11.19 -12.55
C ASP A 193 15.61 11.50 -11.24
N ALA A 194 14.56 10.77 -10.91
CA ALA A 194 13.84 10.91 -9.63
C ALA A 194 14.76 10.63 -8.42
N TYR A 195 15.52 9.52 -8.45
CA TYR A 195 16.46 9.18 -7.38
C TYR A 195 17.63 10.17 -7.27
N ARG A 196 18.21 10.56 -8.39
CA ARG A 196 19.33 11.52 -8.40
C ARG A 196 18.92 12.89 -7.89
N GLY A 197 17.74 13.36 -8.28
CA GLY A 197 17.21 14.64 -7.79
C GLY A 197 17.00 14.67 -6.29
N ALA A 198 16.63 13.54 -5.69
CA ALA A 198 16.40 13.43 -4.24
C ALA A 198 17.70 13.15 -3.45
N TYR A 199 18.55 12.25 -3.95
CA TYR A 199 19.64 11.66 -3.17
C TYR A 199 21.04 11.89 -3.77
N GLY A 200 21.15 12.52 -4.93
CA GLY A 200 22.41 12.69 -5.66
C GLY A 200 22.92 11.42 -6.33
N ASP A 201 22.27 10.28 -6.09
CA ASP A 201 22.64 8.95 -6.57
C ASP A 201 21.37 8.18 -7.00
N ALA A 202 21.54 7.07 -7.74
CA ALA A 202 20.41 6.25 -8.17
C ALA A 202 20.83 4.78 -8.29
N PRO A 203 19.91 3.83 -8.05
CA PRO A 203 20.14 2.43 -8.34
C PRO A 203 20.44 2.24 -9.83
N ASP A 204 21.29 1.27 -10.14
CA ASP A 204 21.55 0.93 -11.53
C ASP A 204 20.32 0.25 -12.18
N GLY A 205 20.36 0.15 -13.51
CA GLY A 205 19.22 -0.41 -14.27
C GLY A 205 18.96 -1.88 -13.96
N ASP A 206 19.98 -2.65 -13.61
CA ASP A 206 19.85 -4.08 -13.30
C ASP A 206 19.24 -4.28 -11.91
N THR A 207 19.64 -3.48 -10.93
CA THR A 207 19.04 -3.42 -9.59
C THR A 207 17.53 -3.13 -9.71
N TRP A 208 17.19 -2.08 -10.45
CA TRP A 208 15.81 -1.71 -10.67
C TRP A 208 15.00 -2.80 -11.38
N ALA A 209 15.53 -3.35 -12.48
CA ALA A 209 14.91 -4.46 -13.19
C ALA A 209 14.76 -5.70 -12.28
N GLY A 210 15.69 -5.90 -11.36
CA GLY A 210 15.64 -6.93 -10.33
C GLY A 210 14.43 -6.77 -9.42
N TRP A 211 14.19 -5.56 -8.88
CA TRP A 211 13.04 -5.27 -8.03
C TRP A 211 11.70 -5.53 -8.76
N VAL A 212 11.57 -5.04 -9.99
CA VAL A 212 10.35 -5.23 -10.80
C VAL A 212 10.10 -6.71 -11.09
N ARG A 213 11.15 -7.46 -11.46
CA ARG A 213 11.01 -8.93 -11.68
C ARG A 213 10.61 -9.66 -10.41
N SER A 214 11.24 -9.33 -9.30
CA SER A 214 10.93 -9.96 -8.00
C SER A 214 9.51 -9.64 -7.55
N PHE A 215 9.04 -8.40 -7.73
CA PHE A 215 7.64 -8.04 -7.46
C PHE A 215 6.66 -8.84 -8.32
N ARG A 216 6.95 -9.03 -9.60
CA ARG A 216 6.13 -9.88 -10.47
C ARG A 216 6.12 -11.33 -10.01
N HIS A 217 7.27 -11.89 -9.62
CA HIS A 217 7.33 -13.24 -9.06
C HIS A 217 6.52 -13.35 -7.77
N PHE A 218 6.58 -12.32 -6.91
CA PHE A 218 5.72 -12.23 -5.74
C PHE A 218 4.23 -12.30 -6.14
N GLY A 219 3.80 -11.51 -7.11
CA GLY A 219 2.42 -11.55 -7.61
C GLY A 219 2.00 -12.92 -8.12
N LEU A 220 2.89 -13.63 -8.81
CA LEU A 220 2.64 -15.00 -9.26
C LEU A 220 2.52 -15.96 -8.07
N LEU A 221 3.44 -15.91 -7.10
CA LEU A 221 3.40 -16.78 -5.92
C LEU A 221 2.17 -16.55 -5.06
N VAL A 222 1.80 -15.27 -4.85
CA VAL A 222 0.62 -14.91 -4.04
C VAL A 222 -0.69 -15.28 -4.73
N SER A 223 -0.70 -15.40 -6.06
CA SER A 223 -1.88 -15.86 -6.82
C SER A 223 -2.08 -17.38 -6.81
N LEU A 224 -1.14 -18.16 -6.26
CA LEU A 224 -1.26 -19.62 -6.20
C LEU A 224 -2.28 -20.08 -5.14
N PRO A 225 -2.99 -21.20 -5.37
CA PRO A 225 -3.94 -21.76 -4.39
C PRO A 225 -3.33 -22.05 -3.01
N ILE A 226 -2.03 -22.36 -2.96
CA ILE A 226 -1.32 -22.59 -1.68
C ILE A 226 -1.23 -21.31 -0.86
N ALA A 227 -1.05 -20.15 -1.49
CA ALA A 227 -1.07 -18.86 -0.79
C ALA A 227 -2.44 -18.59 -0.19
N LYS A 228 -3.51 -18.91 -0.91
CA LYS A 228 -4.88 -18.85 -0.42
C LYS A 228 -5.09 -19.73 0.80
N ARG A 229 -4.64 -20.98 0.72
CA ARG A 229 -4.75 -21.92 1.85
C ARG A 229 -4.03 -21.38 3.09
N ASN A 230 -2.83 -20.83 2.93
CA ASN A 230 -2.07 -20.25 4.04
C ASN A 230 -2.77 -19.02 4.61
N SER A 231 -3.34 -18.16 3.78
CA SER A 231 -4.12 -17.02 4.23
C SER A 231 -5.36 -17.47 5.02
N ASP A 232 -6.10 -18.46 4.50
CA ASP A 232 -7.28 -19.02 5.16
C ASP A 232 -6.94 -19.68 6.51
N LEU A 233 -5.80 -20.33 6.64
CA LEU A 233 -5.34 -20.93 7.91
C LEU A 233 -5.04 -19.86 8.95
N LYS A 234 -4.32 -18.80 8.56
CA LYS A 234 -4.01 -17.67 9.45
C LYS A 234 -5.26 -16.91 9.92
N GLN A 235 -6.25 -16.75 9.03
CA GLN A 235 -7.54 -16.15 9.39
C GLN A 235 -8.32 -16.95 10.42
N ARG A 236 -8.05 -18.25 10.53
CA ARG A 236 -8.73 -19.18 11.45
C ARG A 236 -7.99 -19.37 12.74
N ASP A 237 -6.78 -18.86 12.84
CA ASP A 237 -5.96 -19.00 14.05
C ASP A 237 -6.64 -18.26 15.20
N PRO A 238 -7.08 -18.97 16.25
CA PRO A 238 -7.78 -18.36 17.37
C PRO A 238 -6.91 -17.41 18.19
N ALA A 239 -5.58 -17.54 18.11
CA ALA A 239 -4.65 -16.65 18.81
C ALA A 239 -4.44 -15.32 18.04
N LEU A 240 -4.46 -15.37 16.71
CA LEU A 240 -4.25 -14.18 15.87
C LEU A 240 -5.54 -13.38 15.65
N ARG A 241 -6.67 -14.05 15.73
CA ARG A 241 -7.96 -13.47 15.35
C ARG A 241 -8.42 -12.31 16.22
N PRO A 242 -8.49 -12.39 17.56
CA PRO A 242 -8.89 -11.28 18.41
C PRO A 242 -7.98 -10.08 18.23
N ARG A 243 -6.70 -10.36 18.03
CA ARG A 243 -5.63 -9.39 17.93
C ARG A 243 -5.74 -8.49 16.70
N TYR A 244 -6.01 -9.09 15.53
CA TYR A 244 -6.02 -8.37 14.25
C TYR A 244 -7.40 -8.12 13.67
N PHE A 245 -8.42 -8.82 14.15
CA PHE A 245 -9.75 -8.81 13.54
C PHE A 245 -10.86 -8.26 14.42
N GLU A 246 -10.66 -8.12 15.71
CA GLU A 246 -11.72 -7.70 16.62
C GLU A 246 -11.45 -6.35 17.25
N ASN A 247 -10.17 -6.03 17.53
CA ASN A 247 -9.84 -4.86 18.32
C ASN A 247 -9.60 -3.59 17.50
N ASP A 248 -9.04 -3.70 16.28
CA ASP A 248 -8.55 -2.53 15.55
C ASP A 248 -9.27 -2.26 14.22
N VAL A 249 -10.20 -3.13 13.83
CA VAL A 249 -10.88 -3.05 12.52
C VAL A 249 -11.62 -1.74 12.29
N PHE A 250 -12.29 -1.22 13.33
CA PHE A 250 -13.03 0.04 13.20
C PHE A 250 -12.08 1.22 13.01
N ARG A 251 -11.00 1.23 13.76
CA ARG A 251 -9.99 2.28 13.67
C ARG A 251 -9.29 2.26 12.33
N PHE A 252 -9.00 1.08 11.79
CA PHE A 252 -8.47 0.97 10.44
C PHE A 252 -9.37 1.68 9.41
N PHE A 253 -10.68 1.49 9.46
CA PHE A 253 -11.59 2.13 8.51
C PHE A 253 -11.71 3.64 8.71
N ASP A 254 -11.60 4.13 9.93
CA ASP A 254 -11.53 5.57 10.19
C ASP A 254 -10.27 6.19 9.57
N PHE A 255 -9.12 5.54 9.75
CA PHE A 255 -7.86 5.97 9.14
C PHE A 255 -7.89 5.83 7.61
N TYR A 256 -8.50 4.77 7.09
CA TYR A 256 -8.69 4.59 5.66
C TYR A 256 -9.56 5.71 5.05
N ALA A 257 -10.62 6.12 5.70
CA ALA A 257 -11.43 7.26 5.28
C ALA A 257 -10.66 8.59 5.30
N CYS A 258 -9.67 8.73 6.21
CA CYS A 258 -8.72 9.84 6.14
C CYS A 258 -7.84 9.76 4.90
N SER A 259 -7.40 8.55 4.52
CA SER A 259 -6.62 8.35 3.29
C SER A 259 -7.39 8.77 2.04
N GLU A 260 -8.69 8.45 1.97
CA GLU A 260 -9.55 8.84 0.83
C GLU A 260 -9.67 10.36 0.67
N ARG A 261 -9.71 11.11 1.76
CA ARG A 261 -9.65 12.59 1.69
C ARG A 261 -8.26 13.08 1.35
N ARG A 262 -7.26 12.50 1.98
CA ARG A 262 -5.86 12.90 1.82
C ARG A 262 -5.35 12.68 0.40
N VAL A 263 -5.75 11.61 -0.26
CA VAL A 263 -5.33 11.34 -1.65
C VAL A 263 -5.85 12.41 -2.61
N THR A 264 -7.08 12.89 -2.42
CA THR A 264 -7.62 13.96 -3.26
C THR A 264 -6.78 15.24 -3.13
N GLU A 265 -6.47 15.64 -1.88
CA GLU A 265 -5.64 16.80 -1.60
C GLU A 265 -4.24 16.66 -2.21
N LEU A 266 -3.54 15.56 -1.92
CA LEU A 266 -2.18 15.31 -2.40
C LEU A 266 -2.11 15.23 -3.93
N CYS A 267 -3.06 14.54 -4.54
CA CYS A 267 -3.09 14.40 -6.00
C CYS A 267 -3.32 15.75 -6.69
N ASN A 268 -4.17 16.60 -6.17
CA ASN A 268 -4.40 17.92 -6.74
C ASN A 268 -3.17 18.83 -6.56
N LEU A 269 -2.58 18.89 -5.36
CA LEU A 269 -1.34 19.62 -5.13
C LEU A 269 -0.19 19.10 -6.01
N GLY A 270 -0.07 17.78 -6.14
CA GLY A 270 0.95 17.20 -7.01
C GLY A 270 0.71 17.47 -8.50
N TYR A 271 -0.55 17.54 -8.93
CA TYR A 271 -0.90 17.97 -10.28
C TYR A 271 -0.52 19.44 -10.51
N ASP A 272 -0.85 20.33 -9.58
CA ASP A 272 -0.51 21.75 -9.67
C ASP A 272 1.00 21.95 -9.74
N TYR A 273 1.77 21.23 -8.94
CA TYR A 273 3.23 21.25 -8.98
C TYR A 273 3.78 20.70 -10.31
N PHE A 274 3.22 19.61 -10.82
CA PHE A 274 3.58 19.04 -12.13
C PHE A 274 3.29 20.01 -13.28
N ASP A 275 2.13 20.65 -13.26
CA ASP A 275 1.65 21.51 -14.36
C ASP A 275 2.29 22.89 -14.35
N ALA A 276 2.70 23.39 -13.18
CA ALA A 276 3.41 24.66 -13.03
C ALA A 276 4.77 24.68 -13.76
N GLY A 277 5.43 23.53 -13.88
CA GLY A 277 6.69 23.39 -14.61
C GLY A 277 7.88 24.08 -13.92
N ASP A 278 7.71 24.62 -12.72
CA ASP A 278 8.79 25.15 -11.88
C ASP A 278 9.20 24.09 -10.87
N PHE A 279 10.43 23.57 -11.02
CA PHE A 279 11.01 22.54 -10.15
C PHE A 279 12.24 23.06 -9.40
N SER A 280 12.31 24.37 -9.19
CA SER A 280 13.31 24.98 -8.31
C SER A 280 13.20 24.43 -6.89
N THR A 281 14.28 24.54 -6.13
CA THR A 281 14.28 24.14 -4.70
C THR A 281 13.17 24.85 -3.92
N ALA A 282 12.92 26.11 -4.21
CA ALA A 282 11.87 26.90 -3.54
C ALA A 282 10.47 26.36 -3.87
N ALA A 283 10.19 26.02 -5.12
CA ALA A 283 8.92 25.41 -5.55
C ALA A 283 8.74 24.01 -4.94
N ALA A 284 9.79 23.18 -4.91
CA ALA A 284 9.77 21.88 -4.25
C ALA A 284 9.48 22.01 -2.75
N ASP A 285 10.11 22.95 -2.04
CA ASP A 285 9.86 23.22 -0.62
C ASP A 285 8.43 23.73 -0.39
N ALA A 286 7.91 24.55 -1.28
CA ALA A 286 6.53 25.03 -1.20
C ALA A 286 5.54 23.88 -1.37
N PHE A 287 5.77 22.98 -2.34
CA PHE A 287 4.97 21.78 -2.53
C PHE A 287 5.01 20.85 -1.31
N VAL A 288 6.20 20.53 -0.79
CA VAL A 288 6.37 19.65 0.39
C VAL A 288 5.60 20.21 1.59
N ARG A 289 5.73 21.52 1.87
CA ARG A 289 4.98 22.16 2.97
C ARG A 289 3.47 22.15 2.75
N ALA A 290 3.00 22.50 1.55
CA ALA A 290 1.58 22.50 1.24
C ALA A 290 0.98 21.08 1.32
N ALA A 291 1.74 20.12 0.83
CA ALA A 291 1.38 18.71 0.83
C ALA A 291 1.59 18.02 2.18
N ARG A 292 2.24 18.65 3.18
CA ARG A 292 2.53 18.05 4.50
C ARG A 292 3.07 16.63 4.39
N ILE A 293 4.03 16.41 3.49
CA ILE A 293 4.66 15.11 3.27
C ILE A 293 6.00 14.97 3.99
N ASP A 294 6.45 15.99 4.68
CA ASP A 294 7.54 15.95 5.64
C ASP A 294 7.31 14.93 6.77
N ASP A 295 6.05 14.73 7.16
CA ASP A 295 5.66 13.71 8.14
C ASP A 295 5.91 12.25 7.66
N LEU A 296 6.24 12.02 6.39
CA LEU A 296 6.59 10.67 5.88
C LEU A 296 7.86 10.09 6.53
N ALA A 297 8.80 10.96 6.94
CA ALA A 297 10.06 10.54 7.54
C ALA A 297 9.95 10.30 9.06
N GLU A 298 8.95 10.85 9.72
CA GLU A 298 8.83 10.66 11.15
C GLU A 298 8.39 9.24 11.48
N PRO A 299 9.12 8.53 12.35
CA PRO A 299 8.66 7.25 12.88
C PRO A 299 7.45 7.52 13.78
N GLY A 300 6.30 7.56 13.15
CA GLY A 300 4.97 7.60 13.68
C GLY A 300 4.75 8.44 14.93
N LEU A 301 4.00 9.53 14.82
CA LEU A 301 3.23 10.02 15.96
C LEU A 301 2.64 8.81 16.67
N VAL A 302 2.93 8.66 17.95
CA VAL A 302 2.33 7.61 18.76
C VAL A 302 0.81 7.74 18.62
N TYR A 303 0.12 6.65 18.40
CA TYR A 303 -1.32 6.66 18.14
C TYR A 303 -2.16 7.60 19.05
N PRO A 304 -1.90 7.72 20.37
CA PRO A 304 -2.54 8.71 21.24
C PRO A 304 -2.27 10.16 20.82
N GLU A 305 -1.08 10.46 20.34
CA GLU A 305 -0.68 11.81 19.89
C GLU A 305 -1.36 12.14 18.56
N LEU A 306 -1.45 11.16 17.67
CA LEU A 306 -2.19 11.31 16.42
C LEU A 306 -3.70 11.50 16.69
N LEU A 307 -4.27 10.76 17.62
CA LEU A 307 -5.67 10.95 18.04
C LEU A 307 -5.91 12.32 18.68
N ALA A 308 -4.92 12.86 19.39
CA ALA A 308 -4.99 14.18 19.98
C ALA A 308 -4.77 15.31 18.97
N ALA A 309 -3.91 15.05 17.97
CA ALA A 309 -3.57 16.01 16.91
C ALA A 309 -4.58 16.02 15.75
N LEU A 310 -5.26 14.91 15.51
CA LEU A 310 -6.37 14.89 14.55
C LEU A 310 -7.50 15.75 15.13
N PRO A 311 -8.05 16.71 14.35
CA PRO A 311 -9.30 17.35 14.74
C PRO A 311 -10.27 16.21 15.06
N PRO A 312 -11.17 16.38 16.09
CA PRO A 312 -12.10 15.34 16.46
C PRO A 312 -12.75 14.89 15.16
N LEU A 313 -12.32 13.72 14.70
CA LEU A 313 -12.87 13.13 13.48
C LEU A 313 -14.38 13.14 13.77
N PRO A 314 -15.16 13.87 12.97
CA PRO A 314 -16.60 13.70 13.10
C PRO A 314 -16.74 12.19 13.11
N ARG A 315 -17.40 11.62 14.11
CA ARG A 315 -17.64 10.18 14.20
C ARG A 315 -18.01 9.77 12.79
N LEU A 316 -16.99 9.44 12.01
CA LEU A 316 -17.15 9.05 10.63
C LEU A 316 -17.96 7.79 10.82
N SER A 317 -19.26 8.03 10.76
CA SER A 317 -20.15 6.90 10.71
C SER A 317 -19.51 6.04 9.66
N VAL A 318 -19.30 4.80 9.93
CA VAL A 318 -18.82 3.71 9.10
C VAL A 318 -19.44 3.70 7.67
N ARG A 319 -20.07 4.79 7.28
CA ARG A 319 -20.73 5.09 6.00
C ARG A 319 -19.77 5.31 4.83
N CYS A 320 -18.49 5.47 5.09
CA CYS A 320 -17.52 5.59 3.99
C CYS A 320 -17.25 4.26 3.30
N THR A 321 -17.62 3.14 3.90
CA THR A 321 -17.52 1.82 3.27
C THR A 321 -18.93 1.35 2.93
N PRO A 322 -19.33 1.31 1.65
CA PRO A 322 -20.63 0.74 1.28
C PRO A 322 -20.76 -0.66 1.86
N GLY A 323 -21.71 -0.85 2.78
CA GLY A 323 -21.98 -2.14 3.41
C GLY A 323 -21.74 -2.26 4.91
N ILE A 324 -21.01 -1.32 5.54
CA ILE A 324 -20.86 -1.29 7.00
C ILE A 324 -21.85 -0.25 7.57
N THR A 325 -23.10 -0.62 7.69
CA THR A 325 -24.14 0.26 8.25
C THR A 325 -24.50 -0.07 9.67
N ALA A 326 -23.81 -1.04 10.29
CA ALA A 326 -24.25 -1.59 11.57
C ALA A 326 -23.36 -1.10 12.73
N PRO A 327 -23.95 -0.83 13.90
CA PRO A 327 -23.20 -0.57 15.11
C PRO A 327 -22.30 -1.76 15.50
N PRO A 328 -21.29 -1.56 16.35
CA PRO A 328 -20.44 -2.63 16.86
C PRO A 328 -21.27 -3.81 17.38
N GLY A 329 -21.19 -4.97 16.79
CA GLY A 329 -22.04 -6.11 17.13
C GLY A 329 -22.90 -6.62 15.99
N ASN A 330 -23.16 -5.79 14.98
CA ASN A 330 -23.96 -6.14 13.81
C ASN A 330 -23.16 -6.09 12.50
N GLU A 331 -21.84 -6.05 12.56
CA GLU A 331 -20.96 -5.92 11.40
C GLU A 331 -21.13 -7.11 10.45
N PRO A 332 -21.16 -6.86 9.13
CA PRO A 332 -21.33 -7.90 8.11
C PRO A 332 -20.31 -9.03 8.22
N TRP A 333 -19.08 -8.72 8.62
CA TRP A 333 -18.02 -9.72 8.79
C TRP A 333 -18.25 -10.63 10.01
N ARG A 334 -18.74 -10.09 11.16
CA ARG A 334 -19.14 -10.90 12.33
C ARG A 334 -20.30 -11.83 12.00
N LYS A 335 -21.26 -11.38 11.21
CA LYS A 335 -22.38 -12.24 10.75
C LYS A 335 -21.89 -13.35 9.81
N ARG A 336 -20.93 -13.05 8.91
CA ARG A 336 -20.32 -14.05 8.04
C ARG A 336 -19.52 -15.07 8.82
N ASP A 337 -18.82 -14.64 9.83
CA ASP A 337 -18.00 -15.47 10.69
C ASP A 337 -18.85 -16.40 11.55
N ARG A 338 -19.91 -15.90 12.19
CA ARG A 338 -20.91 -16.73 12.90
C ARG A 338 -21.51 -17.79 11.98
N ARG A 339 -21.82 -17.43 10.73
CA ARG A 339 -22.32 -18.39 9.75
C ARG A 339 -21.26 -19.46 9.38
N ARG A 340 -19.98 -19.05 9.29
CA ARG A 340 -18.85 -19.98 9.07
C ARG A 340 -18.67 -20.92 10.26
N GLU A 341 -18.67 -20.40 11.48
CA GLU A 341 -18.58 -21.21 12.71
C GLU A 341 -19.73 -22.20 12.82
N LEU A 342 -20.95 -21.75 12.53
CA LEU A 342 -22.13 -22.63 12.50
C LEU A 342 -22.00 -23.72 11.44
N ARG A 343 -21.48 -23.41 10.26
CA ARG A 343 -21.21 -24.42 9.22
C ARG A 343 -20.12 -25.41 9.64
N GLN A 344 -19.07 -24.94 10.31
CA GLN A 344 -18.00 -25.80 10.84
C GLN A 344 -18.51 -26.71 11.96
N LYS A 345 -19.29 -26.17 12.90
CA LYS A 345 -19.92 -26.96 13.97
C LYS A 345 -20.86 -28.03 13.40
N ARG A 346 -21.64 -27.68 12.37
CA ARG A 346 -22.52 -28.63 11.68
C ARG A 346 -21.72 -29.70 10.94
N ARG A 347 -20.62 -29.34 10.29
CA ARG A 347 -19.71 -30.30 9.64
C ARG A 347 -19.05 -31.23 10.64
N ALA A 348 -18.55 -30.72 11.74
CA ALA A 348 -17.93 -31.52 12.81
C ALA A 348 -18.97 -32.48 13.47
N ALA A 349 -20.20 -31.99 13.70
CA ALA A 349 -21.28 -32.83 14.22
C ALA A 349 -21.71 -33.92 13.24
N ARG A 350 -21.66 -33.65 11.92
CA ARG A 350 -21.95 -34.65 10.88
C ARG A 350 -20.86 -35.73 10.81
N VAL A 351 -19.59 -35.33 10.92
CA VAL A 351 -18.45 -36.28 10.95
C VAL A 351 -18.54 -37.18 12.19
N ARG A 352 -18.92 -36.66 13.36
CA ARG A 352 -19.11 -37.45 14.59
C ARG A 352 -20.31 -38.39 14.56
N ARG A 353 -21.25 -38.19 13.65
CA ARG A 353 -22.42 -39.13 13.48
C ARG A 353 -22.19 -40.20 12.44
N LEU A 354 -21.13 -40.10 11.68
CA LEU A 354 -20.80 -41.06 10.59
C LEU A 354 -19.58 -41.92 10.93
N GLY A 355 -18.93 -41.74 12.05
CA GLY A 355 -17.94 -42.60 12.69
C GLY A 355 -18.47 -43.13 14.02
#